data_d13d4777ce480ff83e0a1ac1a8fa95a3
#
_entry.id   d13d4777ce480ff83e0a1ac1a8fa95a3
#
_cell.length_a   1.000
_cell.length_b   1.000
_cell.length_c   1.000
_cell.angle_alpha   90.00
_cell.angle_beta   90.00
_cell.angle_gamma   90.00
#
_symmetry.space_group_name_H-M   'P 1'
#
loop_
_entity.id
_entity.type
_entity.pdbx_description
1 polymer ?
#
loop_
_entity_poly.entity_id
_entity_poly.type
_entity_poly.pdbx_seq_one_letter_code
_entity_poly.pdbx_strand_id
1 'polypeptide(L)'
;LFNVLQEGDMQIRGFKLRLPLDVEFIFTANPEDYTNRGSIITPLKDRIESQITTHYPTEIEIGRKITEQEARISPEQRNNIQVPDVLKDLIEEIAFAARDSEFVDKKSGVSARLTIAAYENLYSAAERRMLRNGEKKTTARITDFWGVVPAITGKIEMVYEGEQEGPHSVALHLIG
;
A
#
# COMPACT_ATOMS: atom_id res chain seq x y z
N LEU A 1 -1.46 28.58 -4.15
CA LEU A 1 -1.40 27.99 -2.82
C LEU A 1 -0.65 28.92 -1.85
N PHE A 2 0.53 29.43 -2.21
CA PHE A 2 1.32 30.32 -1.34
C PHE A 2 0.53 31.53 -0.82
N ASN A 3 -0.17 32.24 -1.69
CA ASN A 3 -0.96 33.41 -1.31
C ASN A 3 -2.10 33.05 -0.36
N VAL A 4 -2.71 31.86 -0.52
CA VAL A 4 -3.77 31.39 0.38
C VAL A 4 -3.23 31.10 1.76
N LEU A 5 -2.07 30.42 1.86
CA LEU A 5 -1.44 30.06 3.13
C LEU A 5 -0.87 31.24 3.90
N GLN A 6 -0.43 32.29 3.20
CA GLN A 6 0.31 33.41 3.80
C GLN A 6 -0.55 34.66 3.94
N GLU A 7 -1.36 34.97 2.95
CA GLU A 7 -2.10 36.23 2.86
C GLU A 7 -3.62 36.05 2.98
N GLY A 8 -4.13 34.79 2.98
CA GLY A 8 -5.55 34.49 2.93
C GLY A 8 -6.21 34.95 1.63
N ASP A 9 -5.40 35.24 0.60
CA ASP A 9 -5.86 35.75 -0.68
C ASP A 9 -5.82 34.67 -1.76
N MET A 10 -6.85 34.59 -2.57
CA MET A 10 -6.88 33.79 -3.78
C MET A 10 -6.97 34.69 -5.01
N GLN A 11 -6.11 34.46 -5.98
CA GLN A 11 -6.12 35.18 -7.24
C GLN A 11 -6.84 34.36 -8.31
N ILE A 12 -8.01 34.87 -8.77
CA ILE A 12 -8.79 34.22 -9.82
C ILE A 12 -8.88 35.22 -11.01
N ARG A 13 -8.27 34.84 -12.14
CA ARG A 13 -8.28 35.67 -13.37
C ARG A 13 -7.84 37.12 -13.13
N GLY A 14 -6.86 37.35 -12.24
CA GLY A 14 -6.38 38.71 -11.93
C GLY A 14 -7.12 39.43 -10.82
N PHE A 15 -8.23 38.91 -10.34
CA PHE A 15 -8.98 39.49 -9.22
C PHE A 15 -8.52 38.87 -7.90
N LYS A 16 -8.19 39.71 -6.91
CA LYS A 16 -7.90 39.28 -5.54
C LYS A 16 -9.21 39.01 -4.80
N LEU A 17 -9.41 37.76 -4.39
CA LEU A 17 -10.49 37.36 -3.49
C LEU A 17 -9.91 37.12 -2.11
N ARG A 18 -10.29 37.92 -1.13
CA ARG A 18 -9.90 37.72 0.26
C ARG A 18 -10.80 36.67 0.90
N LEU A 19 -10.20 35.63 1.45
CA LEU A 19 -10.91 34.55 2.12
C LEU A 19 -10.80 34.77 3.65
N PRO A 20 -11.80 35.34 4.32
CA PRO A 20 -11.82 35.47 5.77
C PRO A 20 -12.20 34.11 6.40
N LEU A 21 -11.41 33.08 6.12
CA LEU A 21 -11.67 31.70 6.57
C LEU A 21 -10.63 31.33 7.63
N ASP A 22 -11.11 30.85 8.75
CA ASP A 22 -10.32 30.08 9.70
C ASP A 22 -10.28 28.66 9.18
N VAL A 23 -9.24 28.32 8.40
CA VAL A 23 -9.11 27.06 7.68
C VAL A 23 -7.77 26.42 7.99
N GLU A 24 -7.81 25.20 8.48
CA GLU A 24 -6.64 24.34 8.61
C GLU A 24 -6.36 23.63 7.29
N PHE A 25 -5.09 23.64 6.85
CA PHE A 25 -4.64 22.96 5.65
C PHE A 25 -3.82 21.72 6.03
N ILE A 26 -4.28 20.56 5.58
CA ILE A 26 -3.57 19.30 5.75
C ILE A 26 -3.07 18.83 4.38
N PHE A 27 -1.77 18.57 4.28
CA PHE A 27 -1.12 18.11 3.06
C PHE A 27 -0.57 16.70 3.26
N THR A 28 -0.61 15.90 2.20
CA THR A 28 0.11 14.62 2.14
C THR A 28 1.19 14.71 1.07
N ALA A 29 2.37 14.20 1.38
CA ALA A 29 3.48 14.13 0.44
C ALA A 29 4.23 12.82 0.63
N ASN A 30 4.80 12.30 -0.47
CA ASN A 30 5.76 11.22 -0.40
C ASN A 30 7.17 11.83 -0.38
N PRO A 31 7.91 11.78 0.75
CA PRO A 31 9.24 12.38 0.85
C PRO A 31 10.29 11.65 -0.01
N GLU A 32 10.01 10.40 -0.42
CA GLU A 32 10.93 9.56 -1.19
C GLU A 32 10.79 9.75 -2.71
N ASP A 33 9.90 10.64 -3.15
CA ASP A 33 9.77 10.95 -4.56
C ASP A 33 10.94 11.85 -5.00
N TYR A 34 12.06 11.21 -5.37
CA TYR A 34 13.33 11.85 -5.78
C TYR A 34 13.23 12.61 -7.11
N THR A 35 12.12 12.51 -7.80
CA THR A 35 11.86 13.37 -8.95
C THR A 35 11.49 14.76 -8.45
N ASN A 36 12.05 15.83 -9.04
CA ASN A 36 11.76 17.23 -8.72
C ASN A 36 10.26 17.61 -8.75
N ARG A 37 9.39 16.65 -9.04
CA ARG A 37 7.93 16.81 -9.13
C ARG A 37 7.19 16.44 -7.84
N GLY A 38 7.81 15.69 -6.93
CA GLY A 38 7.17 15.22 -5.69
C GLY A 38 7.69 15.88 -4.41
N SER A 39 8.86 16.51 -4.42
CA SER A 39 9.43 17.13 -3.23
C SER A 39 8.69 18.41 -2.85
N ILE A 40 8.38 18.55 -1.56
CA ILE A 40 7.86 19.82 -1.03
C ILE A 40 8.98 20.85 -1.14
N ILE A 41 8.77 21.88 -1.97
CA ILE A 41 9.73 22.96 -2.16
C ILE A 41 9.95 23.73 -0.86
N THR A 42 11.18 24.16 -0.60
CA THR A 42 11.59 24.86 0.63
C THR A 42 10.65 25.99 1.04
N PRO A 43 10.20 26.89 0.13
CA PRO A 43 9.25 27.95 0.50
C PRO A 43 7.91 27.45 1.02
N LEU A 44 7.48 26.23 0.69
CA LEU A 44 6.26 25.63 1.23
C LEU A 44 6.52 25.02 2.60
N LYS A 45 7.71 24.39 2.80
CA LYS A 45 8.10 23.85 4.11
C LYS A 45 8.11 24.91 5.20
N ASP A 46 8.58 26.12 4.89
CA ASP A 46 8.64 27.24 5.85
C ASP A 46 7.24 27.74 6.29
N ARG A 47 6.19 27.32 5.59
CA ARG A 47 4.80 27.73 5.85
C ARG A 47 3.94 26.62 6.45
N ILE A 48 4.52 25.42 6.59
CA ILE A 48 3.88 24.29 7.24
C ILE A 48 4.38 24.24 8.69
N GLU A 49 3.48 24.46 9.62
CA GLU A 49 3.82 24.59 11.03
C GLU A 49 4.14 23.24 11.69
N SER A 50 3.53 22.16 11.18
CA SER A 50 3.67 20.82 11.77
C SER A 50 3.88 19.77 10.69
N GLN A 51 4.76 18.80 10.96
CA GLN A 51 5.00 17.65 10.11
C GLN A 51 4.81 16.38 10.90
N ILE A 52 3.96 15.49 10.36
CA ILE A 52 3.77 14.14 10.90
C ILE A 52 4.44 13.16 9.94
N THR A 53 5.42 12.43 10.43
CA THR A 53 6.06 11.37 9.67
C THR A 53 5.34 10.05 9.93
N THR A 54 4.86 9.41 8.88
CA THR A 54 4.28 8.06 8.93
C THR A 54 5.38 7.02 8.74
N HIS A 55 5.16 5.83 9.28
CA HIS A 55 6.06 4.68 9.15
C HIS A 55 5.28 3.41 8.84
N TYR A 56 5.98 2.36 8.42
CA TYR A 56 5.37 1.05 8.24
C TYR A 56 4.94 0.45 9.59
N PRO A 57 3.95 -0.45 9.60
CA PRO A 57 3.60 -1.22 10.79
C PRO A 57 4.84 -1.91 11.34
N THR A 58 5.01 -1.86 12.67
CA THR A 58 6.11 -2.51 13.38
C THR A 58 5.74 -3.90 13.87
N GLU A 59 4.45 -4.22 13.87
CA GLU A 59 3.89 -5.49 14.34
C GLU A 59 2.94 -6.07 13.29
N ILE A 60 2.95 -7.39 13.15
CA ILE A 60 2.09 -8.14 12.23
C ILE A 60 0.61 -7.86 12.51
N GLU A 61 0.20 -7.82 13.78
CA GLU A 61 -1.18 -7.51 14.15
C GLU A 61 -1.66 -6.15 13.65
N ILE A 62 -0.80 -5.13 13.70
CA ILE A 62 -1.12 -3.78 13.21
C ILE A 62 -1.25 -3.83 11.68
N GLY A 63 -0.32 -4.51 11.01
CA GLY A 63 -0.38 -4.74 9.57
C GLY A 63 -1.69 -5.40 9.15
N ARG A 64 -2.07 -6.50 9.81
CA ARG A 64 -3.34 -7.20 9.57
C ARG A 64 -4.56 -6.30 9.70
N LYS A 65 -4.63 -5.50 10.76
CA LYS A 65 -5.76 -4.57 10.96
C LYS A 65 -5.87 -3.56 9.81
N ILE A 66 -4.74 -3.02 9.35
CA ILE A 66 -4.70 -2.11 8.21
C ILE A 66 -5.16 -2.84 6.94
N THR A 67 -4.62 -4.01 6.66
CA THR A 67 -4.96 -4.81 5.48
C THR A 67 -6.45 -5.18 5.45
N GLU A 68 -7.00 -5.66 6.58
CA GLU A 68 -8.42 -6.04 6.69
C GLU A 68 -9.36 -4.83 6.56
N GLN A 69 -8.95 -3.66 7.06
CA GLN A 69 -9.71 -2.42 6.99
C GLN A 69 -9.76 -1.88 5.55
N GLU A 70 -8.63 -1.87 4.86
CA GLU A 70 -8.47 -1.21 3.56
C GLU A 70 -8.80 -2.13 2.37
N ALA A 71 -8.77 -3.46 2.55
CA ALA A 71 -9.05 -4.40 1.48
C ALA A 71 -10.51 -4.35 1.02
N ARG A 72 -10.70 -4.30 -0.29
CA ARG A 72 -12.01 -4.25 -0.93
C ARG A 72 -12.55 -5.64 -1.18
N ILE A 73 -13.02 -6.29 -0.12
CA ILE A 73 -13.65 -7.60 -0.17
C ILE A 73 -15.17 -7.43 -0.16
N SER A 74 -15.85 -8.00 -1.15
CA SER A 74 -17.31 -7.90 -1.25
C SER A 74 -18.00 -8.61 -0.08
N PRO A 75 -19.23 -8.21 0.29
CA PRO A 75 -20.01 -8.94 1.31
C PRO A 75 -20.21 -10.41 0.96
N GLU A 76 -20.38 -10.72 -0.31
CA GLU A 76 -20.54 -12.09 -0.79
C GLU A 76 -19.26 -12.91 -0.57
N GLN A 77 -18.10 -12.38 -0.92
CA GLN A 77 -16.81 -13.01 -0.65
C GLN A 77 -16.61 -13.25 0.84
N ARG A 78 -16.88 -12.25 1.69
CA ARG A 78 -16.75 -12.39 3.16
C ARG A 78 -17.67 -13.47 3.74
N ASN A 79 -18.87 -13.66 3.17
CA ASN A 79 -19.83 -14.64 3.63
C ASN A 79 -19.52 -16.08 3.15
N ASN A 80 -18.86 -16.21 2.00
CA ASN A 80 -18.64 -17.49 1.35
C ASN A 80 -17.22 -18.02 1.48
N ILE A 81 -16.25 -17.15 1.80
CA ILE A 81 -14.84 -17.51 1.87
C ILE A 81 -14.29 -17.19 3.25
N GLN A 82 -13.84 -18.21 3.96
CA GLN A 82 -13.13 -18.06 5.21
C GLN A 82 -11.62 -18.01 4.93
N VAL A 83 -10.93 -16.99 5.42
CA VAL A 83 -9.47 -16.91 5.37
C VAL A 83 -8.92 -17.19 6.78
N PRO A 84 -8.18 -18.29 6.98
CA PRO A 84 -7.54 -18.58 8.26
C PRO A 84 -6.53 -17.51 8.67
N ASP A 85 -6.39 -17.26 9.97
CA ASP A 85 -5.49 -16.23 10.49
C ASP A 85 -4.03 -16.46 10.09
N VAL A 86 -3.60 -17.73 10.05
CA VAL A 86 -2.24 -18.07 9.60
C VAL A 86 -1.94 -17.58 8.17
N LEU A 87 -2.93 -17.55 7.27
CA LEU A 87 -2.73 -17.02 5.92
C LEU A 87 -2.71 -15.49 5.89
N LYS A 88 -3.41 -14.85 6.81
CA LYS A 88 -3.35 -13.39 6.98
C LYS A 88 -1.98 -12.97 7.54
N ASP A 89 -1.48 -13.71 8.54
CA ASP A 89 -0.17 -13.47 9.11
C ASP A 89 0.93 -13.68 8.07
N LEU A 90 0.82 -14.71 7.24
CA LEU A 90 1.78 -14.98 6.17
C LEU A 90 1.84 -13.84 5.14
N ILE A 91 0.72 -13.19 4.82
CA ILE A 91 0.72 -12.01 3.94
C ILE A 91 1.53 -10.87 4.54
N GLU A 92 1.38 -10.62 5.84
CA GLU A 92 2.15 -9.57 6.51
C GLU A 92 3.64 -9.94 6.62
N GLU A 93 3.95 -11.21 6.94
CA GLU A 93 5.32 -11.72 6.98
C GLU A 93 6.05 -11.53 5.64
N ILE A 94 5.37 -11.76 4.52
CA ILE A 94 5.92 -11.49 3.18
C ILE A 94 6.31 -10.01 3.04
N ALA A 95 5.49 -9.09 3.54
CA ALA A 95 5.82 -7.66 3.46
C ALA A 95 6.98 -7.27 4.37
N PHE A 96 7.09 -7.89 5.56
CA PHE A 96 8.23 -7.72 6.45
C PHE A 96 9.51 -8.28 5.82
N ALA A 97 9.47 -9.52 5.33
CA ALA A 97 10.59 -10.15 4.64
C ALA A 97 11.04 -9.35 3.41
N ALA A 98 10.10 -8.82 2.64
CA ALA A 98 10.41 -7.99 1.47
C ALA A 98 11.14 -6.70 1.84
N ARG A 99 10.79 -6.06 2.98
CA ARG A 99 11.48 -4.84 3.46
C ARG A 99 12.92 -5.11 3.88
N ASP A 100 13.21 -6.32 4.36
CA ASP A 100 14.55 -6.73 4.80
C ASP A 100 15.37 -7.40 3.69
N SER A 101 14.73 -7.79 2.59
CA SER A 101 15.35 -8.51 1.47
C SER A 101 16.42 -7.67 0.78
N GLU A 102 17.53 -8.33 0.40
CA GLU A 102 18.61 -7.74 -0.42
C GLU A 102 18.22 -7.56 -1.90
N PHE A 103 17.19 -8.27 -2.36
CA PHE A 103 16.68 -8.18 -3.74
C PHE A 103 15.71 -7.00 -3.95
N VAL A 104 15.26 -6.35 -2.87
CA VAL A 104 14.28 -5.26 -2.89
C VAL A 104 14.95 -3.92 -2.65
N ASP A 105 14.59 -2.92 -3.47
CA ASP A 105 15.11 -1.57 -3.28
C ASP A 105 14.53 -0.94 -2.00
N LYS A 106 15.39 -0.80 -0.99
CA LYS A 106 15.04 -0.21 0.31
C LYS A 106 14.64 1.27 0.20
N LYS A 107 15.08 1.98 -0.85
CA LYS A 107 14.73 3.38 -1.06
C LYS A 107 13.30 3.55 -1.56
N SER A 108 12.85 2.65 -2.41
CA SER A 108 11.47 2.62 -2.90
C SER A 108 10.50 2.08 -1.86
N GLY A 109 10.99 1.26 -0.93
CA GLY A 109 10.24 0.68 0.16
C GLY A 109 9.19 -0.34 -0.30
N VAL A 110 8.50 -0.96 0.65
CA VAL A 110 7.40 -1.91 0.40
C VAL A 110 6.14 -1.39 1.07
N SER A 111 5.26 -0.81 0.29
CA SER A 111 4.07 -0.14 0.82
C SER A 111 3.01 -1.15 1.30
N ALA A 112 2.13 -0.72 2.22
CA ALA A 112 0.96 -1.50 2.66
C ALA A 112 0.01 -1.89 1.51
N ARG A 113 0.15 -1.29 0.33
CA ARG A 113 -0.60 -1.71 -0.86
C ARG A 113 -0.24 -3.13 -1.31
N LEU A 114 0.94 -3.64 -0.94
CA LEU A 114 1.31 -5.03 -1.22
C LEU A 114 0.40 -5.97 -0.45
N THR A 115 0.28 -5.82 0.87
CA THR A 115 -0.52 -6.71 1.71
C THR A 115 -2.00 -6.62 1.39
N ILE A 116 -2.51 -5.42 1.11
CA ILE A 116 -3.89 -5.20 0.66
C ILE A 116 -4.16 -5.94 -0.65
N ALA A 117 -3.32 -5.76 -1.67
CA ALA A 117 -3.48 -6.44 -2.96
C ALA A 117 -3.29 -7.96 -2.84
N ALA A 118 -2.36 -8.42 -2.01
CA ALA A 118 -2.14 -9.82 -1.73
C ALA A 118 -3.38 -10.48 -1.09
N TYR A 119 -3.98 -9.80 -0.13
CA TYR A 119 -5.19 -10.26 0.54
C TYR A 119 -6.40 -10.33 -0.40
N GLU A 120 -6.61 -9.32 -1.23
CA GLU A 120 -7.64 -9.31 -2.26
C GLU A 120 -7.44 -10.43 -3.29
N ASN A 121 -6.19 -10.67 -3.71
CA ASN A 121 -5.84 -11.73 -4.63
C ASN A 121 -6.04 -13.13 -4.02
N LEU A 122 -5.76 -13.30 -2.72
CA LEU A 122 -6.02 -14.55 -2.02
C LEU A 122 -7.52 -14.89 -2.00
N TYR A 123 -8.37 -13.88 -1.70
CA TYR A 123 -9.83 -14.05 -1.80
C TYR A 123 -10.25 -14.45 -3.21
N SER A 124 -9.74 -13.75 -4.22
CA SER A 124 -10.09 -14.02 -5.63
C SER A 124 -9.62 -15.40 -6.08
N ALA A 125 -8.46 -15.87 -5.63
CA ALA A 125 -7.95 -17.21 -5.93
C ALA A 125 -8.83 -18.30 -5.30
N ALA A 126 -9.18 -18.14 -4.02
CA ALA A 126 -10.08 -19.05 -3.32
C ALA A 126 -11.49 -19.07 -3.94
N GLU A 127 -12.02 -17.90 -4.30
CA GLU A 127 -13.31 -17.77 -4.99
C GLU A 127 -13.31 -18.48 -6.35
N ARG A 128 -12.29 -18.25 -7.16
CA ARG A 128 -12.12 -18.91 -8.45
C ARG A 128 -12.10 -20.43 -8.29
N ARG A 129 -11.40 -20.96 -7.29
CA ARG A 129 -11.38 -22.40 -7.00
C ARG A 129 -12.76 -22.89 -6.56
N MET A 130 -13.42 -22.17 -5.66
CA MET A 130 -14.77 -22.45 -5.18
C MET A 130 -15.77 -22.58 -6.35
N LEU A 131 -15.79 -21.58 -7.23
CA LEU A 131 -16.69 -21.56 -8.39
C LEU A 131 -16.39 -22.70 -9.38
N ARG A 132 -15.11 -22.98 -9.65
CA ARG A 132 -14.72 -24.09 -10.53
C ARG A 132 -15.16 -25.46 -10.00
N ASN A 133 -15.18 -25.62 -8.68
CA ASN A 133 -15.59 -26.86 -8.02
C ASN A 133 -17.11 -26.94 -7.78
N GLY A 134 -17.88 -25.88 -8.09
CA GLY A 134 -19.30 -25.80 -7.79
C GLY A 134 -19.63 -25.74 -6.30
N GLU A 135 -18.67 -25.30 -5.48
CA GLU A 135 -18.84 -25.13 -4.04
C GLU A 135 -19.59 -23.82 -3.76
N LYS A 136 -20.43 -23.80 -2.71
CA LYS A 136 -21.11 -22.58 -2.25
C LYS A 136 -20.30 -21.80 -1.23
N LYS A 137 -19.44 -22.47 -0.48
CA LYS A 137 -18.55 -21.89 0.53
C LYS A 137 -17.22 -22.63 0.48
N THR A 138 -16.15 -21.91 0.84
CA THR A 138 -14.82 -22.48 0.90
C THR A 138 -13.97 -21.83 1.98
N THR A 139 -12.85 -22.45 2.30
CA THR A 139 -11.77 -21.89 3.12
C THR A 139 -10.56 -21.69 2.22
N ALA A 140 -9.90 -20.54 2.31
CA ALA A 140 -8.65 -20.28 1.60
C ALA A 140 -7.58 -21.28 2.06
N ARG A 141 -6.76 -21.76 1.11
CA ARG A 141 -5.73 -22.77 1.30
C ARG A 141 -4.36 -22.20 0.93
N ILE A 142 -3.31 -22.83 1.40
CA ILE A 142 -1.95 -22.44 1.01
C ILE A 142 -1.75 -22.47 -0.52
N THR A 143 -2.42 -23.38 -1.22
CA THR A 143 -2.37 -23.44 -2.70
C THR A 143 -2.98 -22.22 -3.38
N ASP A 144 -3.87 -21.48 -2.72
CA ASP A 144 -4.44 -20.24 -3.25
C ASP A 144 -3.41 -19.09 -3.23
N PHE A 145 -2.31 -19.23 -2.48
CA PHE A 145 -1.19 -18.28 -2.45
C PHE A 145 -0.49 -18.09 -3.80
N TRP A 146 -0.62 -19.03 -4.73
CA TRP A 146 -0.20 -18.79 -6.12
C TRP A 146 -0.86 -17.56 -6.73
N GLY A 147 -2.08 -17.22 -6.27
CA GLY A 147 -2.77 -16.00 -6.65
C GLY A 147 -2.18 -14.72 -6.05
N VAL A 148 -1.36 -14.82 -5.00
CA VAL A 148 -0.71 -13.68 -4.33
C VAL A 148 0.55 -13.22 -5.08
N VAL A 149 1.24 -14.12 -5.78
CA VAL A 149 2.48 -13.83 -6.52
C VAL A 149 2.39 -12.58 -7.39
N PRO A 150 1.35 -12.36 -8.21
CA PRO A 150 1.22 -11.13 -9.01
C PRO A 150 1.12 -9.84 -8.18
N ALA A 151 0.59 -9.91 -6.95
CA ALA A 151 0.56 -8.75 -6.06
C ALA A 151 1.96 -8.40 -5.57
N ILE A 152 2.78 -9.41 -5.26
CA ILE A 152 4.17 -9.23 -4.83
C ILE A 152 4.97 -8.62 -5.98
N THR A 153 5.00 -9.27 -7.14
CA THR A 153 5.78 -8.82 -8.30
C THR A 153 5.37 -7.43 -8.80
N GLY A 154 4.11 -7.05 -8.66
CA GLY A 154 3.59 -5.76 -9.10
C GLY A 154 3.74 -4.61 -8.10
N LYS A 155 4.25 -4.87 -6.89
CA LYS A 155 4.33 -3.88 -5.80
C LYS A 155 5.72 -3.74 -5.18
N ILE A 156 6.67 -4.54 -5.62
CA ILE A 156 8.06 -4.51 -5.17
C ILE A 156 8.92 -3.94 -6.30
N GLU A 157 9.72 -2.94 -5.99
CA GLU A 157 10.81 -2.50 -6.85
C GLU A 157 12.07 -3.24 -6.45
N MET A 158 12.78 -3.77 -7.45
CA MET A 158 13.94 -4.61 -7.21
C MET A 158 15.23 -3.85 -7.50
N VAL A 159 16.29 -4.22 -6.79
CA VAL A 159 17.66 -3.87 -7.18
C VAL A 159 18.09 -4.72 -8.36
N TYR A 160 19.25 -4.38 -8.98
CA TYR A 160 19.78 -5.06 -10.17
C TYR A 160 19.90 -6.58 -9.98
N GLU A 161 20.36 -7.03 -8.83
CA GLU A 161 20.48 -8.45 -8.47
C GLU A 161 19.11 -9.15 -8.47
N GLY A 162 18.09 -8.48 -7.96
CA GLY A 162 16.72 -8.97 -7.96
C GLY A 162 16.11 -9.03 -9.35
N GLU A 163 16.46 -8.08 -10.21
CA GLU A 163 16.05 -8.10 -11.64
C GLU A 163 16.67 -9.27 -12.41
N GLN A 164 17.92 -9.61 -12.09
CA GLN A 164 18.61 -10.78 -12.68
C GLN A 164 18.00 -12.10 -12.23
N GLU A 165 17.66 -12.24 -10.95
CA GLU A 165 16.99 -13.43 -10.41
C GLU A 165 15.58 -13.59 -10.98
N GLY A 166 14.95 -12.48 -11.31
CA GLY A 166 13.61 -12.37 -11.88
C GLY A 166 12.52 -12.20 -10.82
N PRO A 167 11.53 -11.33 -11.12
CA PRO A 167 10.47 -10.95 -10.17
C PRO A 167 9.70 -12.13 -9.60
N HIS A 168 9.48 -13.17 -10.40
CA HIS A 168 8.76 -14.36 -9.99
C HIS A 168 9.56 -15.20 -8.99
N SER A 169 10.86 -15.38 -9.24
CA SER A 169 11.76 -16.11 -8.33
C SER A 169 11.87 -15.40 -6.99
N VAL A 170 12.05 -14.07 -7.00
CA VAL A 170 12.10 -13.25 -5.79
C VAL A 170 10.78 -13.37 -5.01
N ALA A 171 9.63 -13.31 -5.68
CA ALA A 171 8.33 -13.46 -5.02
C ALA A 171 8.16 -14.85 -4.38
N LEU A 172 8.62 -15.91 -5.05
CA LEU A 172 8.59 -17.26 -4.49
C LEU A 172 9.55 -17.41 -3.31
N HIS A 173 10.72 -16.78 -3.36
CA HIS A 173 11.68 -16.79 -2.25
C HIS A 173 11.14 -16.05 -1.02
N LEU A 174 10.30 -15.02 -1.19
CA LEU A 174 9.63 -14.32 -0.10
C LEU A 174 8.46 -15.11 0.52
N ILE A 175 7.91 -16.08 -0.21
CA ILE A 175 6.79 -16.93 0.26
C ILE A 175 7.33 -18.18 0.99
N GLY A 176 8.50 -18.68 0.63
CA GLY A 176 9.01 -19.99 1.06
C GLY A 176 10.17 -20.00 1.92
#